data_95d2f467f82b60c07d5d48e293e79d45
#
_entry.id   95d2f467f82b60c07d5d48e293e79d45
#
_cell.length_a   1.000
_cell.length_b   1.000
_cell.length_c   1.000
_cell.angle_alpha   90.00
_cell.angle_beta   90.00
_cell.angle_gamma   90.00
#
_symmetry.space_group_name_H-M   'P 1'
#
loop_
_entity.id
_entity.type
_entity.pdbx_description
1 polymer ?
#
loop_
_entity_poly.entity_id
_entity_poly.type
_entity_poly.pdbx_seq_one_letter_code
_entity_poly.pdbx_strand_id
1 'polypeptide(L)'
;MQTFIGKGASPQKEEQNGKALVDESIRQGVKHFVQTSVDRGGDEKSWTNPTYVPHFQSKHNIELHLWDETAKDGGKMQWCILRPTAFMDNIEPGFGTKVFMAAWRDLLGDKQLKMIAVDDIGRHTVKAFINPHEYSGRAISLAGDEVNYQQVDDIFKQKLGHGASATYGFLGQDLLWGLKEMGLMMDWFKKERYGLDIPKLRQTDPELLDFAKWLEKKSRFANKRVDA
;
A
#
# COMPACT_ATOMS: atom_id res chain seq x y z
N MET A 1 3.39 9.78 6.23
CA MET A 1 2.83 9.39 4.92
C MET A 1 1.90 10.49 4.47
N GLN A 2 2.16 11.11 3.34
CA GLN A 2 1.21 12.06 2.77
C GLN A 2 0.18 11.29 1.96
N THR A 3 -1.08 11.53 2.27
CA THR A 3 -2.18 10.91 1.55
C THR A 3 -2.39 11.67 0.24
N PHE A 4 -2.49 10.92 -0.81
CA PHE A 4 -2.87 11.36 -2.15
C PHE A 4 -4.33 11.88 -2.23
N ILE A 5 -5.14 11.61 -1.19
CA ILE A 5 -6.56 11.94 -1.12
C ILE A 5 -6.78 13.14 -0.20
N GLY A 6 -7.33 14.23 -0.76
CA GLY A 6 -7.69 15.43 -0.01
C GLY A 6 -7.66 16.70 -0.86
N LYS A 7 -8.30 17.77 -0.40
CA LYS A 7 -8.33 19.04 -1.11
C LYS A 7 -6.91 19.59 -1.27
N GLY A 8 -6.45 19.73 -2.51
CA GLY A 8 -5.10 20.19 -2.86
C GLY A 8 -4.00 19.12 -2.81
N ALA A 9 -4.34 17.84 -2.65
CA ALA A 9 -3.41 16.74 -2.83
C ALA A 9 -3.16 16.48 -4.33
N SER A 10 -1.90 16.18 -4.69
CA SER A 10 -1.54 15.74 -6.04
C SER A 10 -0.26 14.91 -5.98
N PRO A 11 0.00 14.03 -6.97
CA PRO A 11 1.26 13.29 -7.07
C PRO A 11 2.49 14.20 -7.06
N GLN A 12 2.43 15.33 -7.75
CA GLN A 12 3.52 16.31 -7.81
C GLN A 12 3.82 16.91 -6.43
N LYS A 13 2.78 17.25 -5.67
CA LYS A 13 2.93 17.78 -4.31
C LYS A 13 3.44 16.71 -3.34
N GLU A 14 2.98 15.47 -3.48
CA GLU A 14 3.51 14.34 -2.73
C GLU A 14 5.01 14.17 -2.98
N GLU A 15 5.43 14.20 -4.25
CA GLU A 15 6.83 14.09 -4.65
C GLU A 15 7.68 15.22 -4.07
N GLN A 16 7.25 16.48 -4.25
CA GLN A 16 7.95 17.65 -3.73
C GLN A 16 8.14 17.57 -2.21
N ASN A 17 7.08 17.25 -1.48
CA ASN A 17 7.13 17.16 -0.03
C ASN A 17 7.97 15.98 0.45
N GLY A 18 7.90 14.83 -0.25
CA GLY A 18 8.72 13.66 0.08
C GLY A 18 10.21 13.94 -0.09
N LYS A 19 10.59 14.57 -1.21
CA LYS A 19 11.98 14.99 -1.47
C LYS A 19 12.46 16.01 -0.44
N ALA A 20 11.66 17.05 -0.17
CA ALA A 20 11.99 18.06 0.84
C ALA A 20 12.17 17.45 2.25
N LEU A 21 11.38 16.41 2.60
CA LEU A 21 11.54 15.72 3.87
C LEU A 21 12.87 14.94 3.93
N VAL A 22 13.29 14.31 2.85
CA VAL A 22 14.60 13.64 2.75
C VAL A 22 15.71 14.65 2.92
N ASP A 23 15.71 15.75 2.17
CA ASP A 23 16.73 16.79 2.20
C ASP A 23 16.86 17.40 3.60
N GLU A 24 15.73 17.72 4.22
CA GLU A 24 15.71 18.27 5.59
C GLU A 24 16.19 17.25 6.62
N SER A 25 15.87 15.97 6.46
CA SER A 25 16.35 14.91 7.36
C SER A 25 17.88 14.78 7.32
N ILE A 26 18.47 14.84 6.13
CA ILE A 26 19.93 14.84 5.95
C ILE A 26 20.52 16.10 6.61
N ARG A 27 19.96 17.28 6.35
CA ARG A 27 20.42 18.55 6.91
C ARG A 27 20.39 18.56 8.45
N GLN A 28 19.40 17.91 9.05
CA GLN A 28 19.25 17.78 10.51
C GLN A 28 20.07 16.64 11.12
N GLY A 29 20.81 15.89 10.31
CA GLY A 29 21.65 14.79 10.79
C GLY A 29 20.87 13.58 11.32
N VAL A 30 19.67 13.33 10.77
CA VAL A 30 18.89 12.11 11.05
C VAL A 30 19.75 10.89 10.73
N LYS A 31 19.76 9.91 11.62
CA LYS A 31 20.63 8.73 11.50
C LYS A 31 19.98 7.59 10.73
N HIS A 32 18.67 7.46 10.81
CA HIS A 32 17.94 6.40 10.13
C HIS A 32 16.59 6.91 9.64
N PHE A 33 16.30 6.69 8.34
CA PHE A 33 15.09 7.15 7.67
C PHE A 33 14.30 5.94 7.16
N VAL A 34 13.02 5.82 7.53
CA VAL A 34 12.14 4.75 7.04
C VAL A 34 11.08 5.35 6.13
N GLN A 35 11.16 5.03 4.85
CA GLN A 35 10.23 5.47 3.82
C GLN A 35 9.16 4.42 3.57
N THR A 36 7.88 4.79 3.67
CA THR A 36 6.79 3.96 3.16
C THR A 36 6.48 4.36 1.71
N SER A 37 6.64 3.42 0.79
CA SER A 37 6.46 3.59 -0.65
C SER A 37 5.34 2.68 -1.18
N VAL A 38 5.53 2.02 -2.31
CA VAL A 38 4.61 1.04 -2.91
C VAL A 38 5.39 -0.01 -3.69
N ASP A 39 4.94 -1.27 -3.67
CA ASP A 39 5.47 -2.31 -4.55
C ASP A 39 5.11 -2.02 -6.01
N ARG A 40 6.05 -2.23 -6.92
CA ARG A 40 5.89 -2.00 -8.37
C ARG A 40 6.40 -3.17 -9.19
N GLY A 41 6.20 -4.39 -8.68
CA GLY A 41 6.60 -5.63 -9.34
C GLY A 41 7.67 -6.43 -8.60
N GLY A 42 7.80 -6.24 -7.28
CA GLY A 42 8.80 -6.87 -6.40
C GLY A 42 10.01 -5.99 -6.14
N ASP A 43 10.89 -6.44 -5.25
CA ASP A 43 11.99 -5.62 -4.73
C ASP A 43 12.92 -5.09 -5.83
N GLU A 44 13.34 -5.94 -6.76
CA GLU A 44 14.27 -5.57 -7.83
C GLU A 44 13.59 -4.72 -8.91
N LYS A 45 12.45 -5.19 -9.45
CA LYS A 45 11.75 -4.48 -10.53
C LYS A 45 11.27 -3.10 -10.09
N SER A 46 10.91 -2.92 -8.83
CA SER A 46 10.45 -1.62 -8.31
C SER A 46 11.49 -0.51 -8.43
N TRP A 47 12.78 -0.81 -8.51
CA TRP A 47 13.83 0.19 -8.71
C TRP A 47 13.83 0.81 -10.11
N THR A 48 13.37 0.08 -11.11
CA THR A 48 13.39 0.49 -12.52
C THR A 48 12.01 0.71 -13.11
N ASN A 49 10.93 0.44 -12.35
CA ASN A 49 9.56 0.56 -12.80
C ASN A 49 8.82 1.74 -12.14
N PRO A 50 8.81 2.94 -12.74
CA PRO A 50 8.03 4.08 -12.24
C PRO A 50 6.53 3.84 -12.36
N THR A 51 6.11 2.94 -13.23
CA THR A 51 4.73 2.69 -13.68
C THR A 51 4.09 3.88 -14.40
N TYR A 52 2.86 3.69 -14.92
CA TYR A 52 2.04 4.78 -15.47
C TYR A 52 0.96 5.28 -14.49
N VAL A 53 0.96 4.75 -13.26
CA VAL A 53 0.05 5.20 -12.19
C VAL A 53 0.67 6.40 -11.47
N PRO A 54 0.06 7.60 -11.53
CA PRO A 54 0.73 8.83 -11.10
C PRO A 54 1.24 8.82 -9.65
N HIS A 55 0.45 8.29 -8.70
CA HIS A 55 0.88 8.21 -7.30
C HIS A 55 1.90 7.07 -7.02
N PHE A 56 2.07 6.09 -7.91
CA PHE A 56 3.18 5.15 -7.83
C PHE A 56 4.46 5.79 -8.34
N GLN A 57 4.33 6.59 -9.40
CA GLN A 57 5.45 7.32 -9.99
C GLN A 57 6.05 8.35 -9.03
N SER A 58 5.20 9.12 -8.30
CA SER A 58 5.69 10.04 -7.27
C SER A 58 6.50 9.33 -6.19
N LYS A 59 6.04 8.16 -5.71
CA LYS A 59 6.74 7.35 -4.72
C LYS A 59 8.07 6.81 -5.25
N HIS A 60 8.09 6.35 -6.50
CA HIS A 60 9.32 5.93 -7.17
C HIS A 60 10.36 7.04 -7.20
N ASN A 61 9.95 8.25 -7.58
CA ASN A 61 10.84 9.42 -7.66
C ASN A 61 11.38 9.83 -6.28
N ILE A 62 10.59 9.65 -5.21
CA ILE A 62 11.05 9.88 -3.83
C ILE A 62 12.07 8.82 -3.41
N GLU A 63 11.86 7.54 -3.77
CA GLU A 63 12.82 6.46 -3.47
C GLU A 63 14.19 6.73 -4.13
N LEU A 64 14.19 7.09 -5.42
CA LEU A 64 15.42 7.41 -6.13
C LEU A 64 16.14 8.62 -5.51
N HIS A 65 15.38 9.66 -5.15
CA HIS A 65 15.93 10.83 -4.48
C HIS A 65 16.56 10.48 -3.11
N LEU A 66 15.88 9.66 -2.31
CA LEU A 66 16.40 9.17 -1.04
C LEU A 66 17.72 8.42 -1.22
N TRP A 67 17.78 7.52 -2.20
CA TRP A 67 18.98 6.75 -2.50
C TRP A 67 20.14 7.63 -2.96
N ASP A 68 19.88 8.55 -3.91
CA ASP A 68 20.89 9.46 -4.46
C ASP A 68 21.46 10.42 -3.39
N GLU A 69 20.58 11.07 -2.62
CA GLU A 69 20.99 12.07 -1.64
C GLU A 69 21.73 11.44 -0.44
N THR A 70 21.32 10.26 0.00
CA THR A 70 22.07 9.55 1.05
C THR A 70 23.44 9.07 0.59
N ALA A 71 23.60 8.72 -0.69
CA ALA A 71 24.90 8.40 -1.26
C ALA A 71 25.82 9.63 -1.29
N LYS A 72 25.30 10.81 -1.68
CA LYS A 72 26.05 12.09 -1.67
C LYS A 72 26.44 12.54 -0.26
N ASP A 73 25.60 12.26 0.75
CA ASP A 73 25.90 12.53 2.17
C ASP A 73 26.97 11.59 2.76
N GLY A 74 27.50 10.67 1.96
CA GLY A 74 28.49 9.68 2.37
C GLY A 74 27.91 8.58 3.27
N GLY A 75 26.60 8.33 3.17
CA GLY A 75 25.91 7.27 3.90
C GLY A 75 25.76 7.54 5.41
N LYS A 76 25.84 8.80 5.86
CA LYS A 76 25.65 9.16 7.26
C LYS A 76 24.22 8.95 7.73
N MET A 77 23.23 9.18 6.84
CA MET A 77 21.84 8.81 7.05
C MET A 77 21.59 7.43 6.43
N GLN A 78 21.33 6.46 7.27
CA GLN A 78 20.89 5.12 6.84
C GLN A 78 19.41 5.16 6.44
N TRP A 79 18.98 4.29 5.53
CA TRP A 79 17.58 4.25 5.08
C TRP A 79 17.03 2.84 4.94
N CYS A 80 15.72 2.73 5.10
CA CYS A 80 14.93 1.54 4.74
C CYS A 80 13.69 1.98 3.95
N ILE A 81 13.35 1.28 2.88
CA ILE A 81 12.13 1.51 2.10
C ILE A 81 11.19 0.32 2.29
N LEU A 82 10.01 0.58 2.81
CA LEU A 82 8.93 -0.41 2.87
C LEU A 82 8.00 -0.18 1.67
N ARG A 83 7.77 -1.22 0.89
CA ARG A 83 6.95 -1.21 -0.33
C ARG A 83 5.69 -2.04 -0.12
N PRO A 84 4.68 -1.52 0.57
CA PRO A 84 3.42 -2.23 0.73
C PRO A 84 2.68 -2.38 -0.60
N THR A 85 1.83 -3.39 -0.66
CA THR A 85 0.82 -3.62 -1.69
C THR A 85 -0.49 -2.89 -1.36
N ALA A 86 -1.62 -3.25 -1.96
CA ALA A 86 -2.92 -2.65 -1.66
C ALA A 86 -3.29 -2.84 -0.17
N PHE A 87 -3.84 -1.79 0.46
CA PHE A 87 -4.17 -1.86 1.87
C PHE A 87 -5.52 -2.54 2.09
N MET A 88 -5.56 -3.56 2.96
CA MET A 88 -6.81 -4.15 3.45
C MET A 88 -7.68 -3.10 4.13
N ASP A 89 -7.05 -2.16 4.82
CA ASP A 89 -7.68 -1.08 5.60
C ASP A 89 -8.43 -0.05 4.73
N ASN A 90 -8.24 -0.06 3.42
CA ASN A 90 -9.08 0.72 2.49
C ASN A 90 -10.48 0.11 2.32
N ILE A 91 -10.68 -1.14 2.77
CA ILE A 91 -11.98 -1.81 2.77
C ILE A 91 -12.68 -1.53 4.09
N GLU A 92 -13.37 -0.39 4.16
CA GLU A 92 -14.12 0.09 5.33
C GLU A 92 -15.62 0.11 5.08
N PRO A 93 -16.46 0.07 6.13
CA PRO A 93 -17.90 0.30 5.96
C PRO A 93 -18.18 1.69 5.38
N GLY A 94 -18.65 1.75 4.14
CA GLY A 94 -18.96 3.01 3.48
C GLY A 94 -19.14 2.93 1.98
N PHE A 95 -19.50 4.06 1.38
CA PHE A 95 -19.77 4.14 -0.05
C PHE A 95 -18.50 3.92 -0.90
N GLY A 96 -17.35 4.47 -0.48
CA GLY A 96 -16.08 4.35 -1.21
C GLY A 96 -15.66 2.88 -1.38
N THR A 97 -15.80 2.08 -0.33
CA THR A 97 -15.55 0.63 -0.41
C THR A 97 -16.47 -0.06 -1.40
N LYS A 98 -17.75 0.29 -1.43
CA LYS A 98 -18.69 -0.31 -2.40
C LYS A 98 -18.29 -0.02 -3.84
N VAL A 99 -17.77 1.18 -4.11
CA VAL A 99 -17.26 1.57 -5.44
C VAL A 99 -15.98 0.79 -5.77
N PHE A 100 -15.05 0.69 -4.81
CA PHE A 100 -13.82 -0.09 -4.98
C PHE A 100 -14.12 -1.57 -5.24
N MET A 101 -15.02 -2.18 -4.48
CA MET A 101 -15.42 -3.58 -4.63
C MET A 101 -16.10 -3.84 -5.98
N ALA A 102 -16.92 -2.89 -6.47
CA ALA A 102 -17.49 -2.98 -7.80
C ALA A 102 -16.42 -2.91 -8.90
N ALA A 103 -15.47 -1.97 -8.78
CA ALA A 103 -14.35 -1.86 -9.71
C ALA A 103 -13.48 -3.12 -9.70
N TRP A 104 -13.21 -3.69 -8.53
CA TRP A 104 -12.45 -4.93 -8.40
C TRP A 104 -13.16 -6.08 -9.12
N ARG A 105 -14.45 -6.30 -8.81
CA ARG A 105 -15.25 -7.33 -9.46
C ARG A 105 -15.28 -7.18 -10.99
N ASP A 106 -15.58 -5.99 -11.48
CA ASP A 106 -15.89 -5.75 -12.88
C ASP A 106 -14.64 -5.58 -13.76
N LEU A 107 -13.54 -5.03 -13.22
CA LEU A 107 -12.31 -4.75 -13.97
C LEU A 107 -11.23 -5.81 -13.81
N LEU A 108 -11.09 -6.41 -12.63
CA LEU A 108 -10.08 -7.44 -12.38
C LEU A 108 -10.64 -8.86 -12.57
N GLY A 109 -11.94 -9.08 -12.38
CA GLY A 109 -12.56 -10.41 -12.50
C GLY A 109 -11.92 -11.41 -11.51
N ASP A 110 -11.45 -12.53 -12.03
CA ASP A 110 -10.82 -13.60 -11.21
C ASP A 110 -9.36 -13.32 -10.83
N LYS A 111 -8.81 -12.19 -11.27
CA LYS A 111 -7.42 -11.87 -10.93
C LYS A 111 -7.27 -11.56 -9.46
N GLN A 112 -6.22 -12.14 -8.88
CA GLN A 112 -5.88 -11.92 -7.48
C GLN A 112 -5.15 -10.59 -7.31
N LEU A 113 -5.39 -9.94 -6.17
CA LEU A 113 -4.73 -8.72 -5.72
C LEU A 113 -3.98 -9.02 -4.42
N LYS A 114 -2.69 -8.69 -4.38
CA LYS A 114 -1.91 -8.75 -3.16
C LYS A 114 -2.27 -7.59 -2.25
N MET A 115 -2.50 -7.90 -0.97
CA MET A 115 -2.94 -6.93 0.02
C MET A 115 -2.14 -7.06 1.32
N ILE A 116 -2.08 -5.97 2.07
CA ILE A 116 -1.39 -5.88 3.35
C ILE A 116 -2.25 -5.12 4.37
N ALA A 117 -2.23 -5.55 5.63
CA ALA A 117 -2.78 -4.78 6.74
C ALA A 117 -1.86 -3.62 7.13
N VAL A 118 -2.42 -2.45 7.46
CA VAL A 118 -1.65 -1.28 7.92
C VAL A 118 -0.89 -1.59 9.22
N ASP A 119 -1.46 -2.41 10.10
CA ASP A 119 -0.78 -2.91 11.32
C ASP A 119 0.53 -3.63 10.99
N ASP A 120 0.57 -4.43 9.93
CA ASP A 120 1.78 -5.15 9.51
C ASP A 120 2.84 -4.19 8.99
N ILE A 121 2.44 -3.14 8.25
CA ILE A 121 3.36 -2.08 7.82
C ILE A 121 3.94 -1.38 9.05
N GLY A 122 3.10 -1.06 10.04
CA GLY A 122 3.53 -0.46 11.31
C GLY A 122 4.54 -1.35 12.05
N ARG A 123 4.29 -2.66 12.13
CA ARG A 123 5.18 -3.62 12.76
C ARG A 123 6.54 -3.70 12.04
N HIS A 124 6.55 -3.74 10.71
CA HIS A 124 7.80 -3.68 9.94
C HIS A 124 8.53 -2.36 10.10
N THR A 125 7.81 -1.24 10.22
CA THR A 125 8.40 0.07 10.52
C THR A 125 9.11 0.07 11.87
N VAL A 126 8.47 -0.49 12.91
CA VAL A 126 9.09 -0.65 14.24
C VAL A 126 10.34 -1.53 14.16
N LYS A 127 10.26 -2.69 13.47
CA LYS A 127 11.43 -3.57 13.27
C LYS A 127 12.58 -2.83 12.59
N ALA A 128 12.30 -2.00 11.58
CA ALA A 128 13.32 -1.21 10.90
C ALA A 128 14.00 -0.18 11.82
N PHE A 129 13.27 0.44 12.75
CA PHE A 129 13.85 1.38 13.72
C PHE A 129 14.63 0.72 14.83
N ILE A 130 14.18 -0.43 15.36
CA ILE A 130 14.88 -1.10 16.47
C ILE A 130 16.07 -1.95 16.00
N ASN A 131 16.09 -2.36 14.72
CA ASN A 131 17.17 -3.14 14.11
C ASN A 131 17.77 -2.43 12.89
N PRO A 132 18.28 -1.19 13.01
CA PRO A 132 18.71 -0.40 11.87
C PRO A 132 19.80 -1.06 11.03
N HIS A 133 20.69 -1.86 11.64
CA HIS A 133 21.75 -2.58 10.93
C HIS A 133 21.21 -3.67 9.99
N GLU A 134 20.12 -4.32 10.37
CA GLU A 134 19.48 -5.36 9.55
C GLU A 134 18.71 -4.77 8.38
N TYR A 135 18.11 -3.59 8.57
CA TYR A 135 17.22 -2.95 7.62
C TYR A 135 17.88 -1.87 6.76
N SER A 136 19.08 -1.42 7.11
CA SER A 136 19.78 -0.37 6.39
C SER A 136 20.10 -0.75 4.94
N GLY A 137 19.83 0.18 4.03
CA GLY A 137 20.07 0.00 2.59
C GLY A 137 19.11 -1.00 1.92
N ARG A 138 18.01 -1.36 2.58
CA ARG A 138 17.06 -2.35 2.05
C ARG A 138 15.75 -1.71 1.64
N ALA A 139 15.23 -2.17 0.48
CA ALA A 139 13.86 -1.95 0.07
C ALA A 139 13.12 -3.28 0.14
N ILE A 140 11.98 -3.32 0.83
CA ILE A 140 11.28 -4.56 1.21
C ILE A 140 9.82 -4.43 0.79
N SER A 141 9.38 -5.31 -0.11
CA SER A 141 7.97 -5.42 -0.51
C SER A 141 7.17 -6.18 0.54
N LEU A 142 5.95 -5.70 0.85
CA LEU A 142 5.11 -6.21 1.92
C LEU A 142 3.72 -6.58 1.41
N ALA A 143 3.29 -7.84 1.64
CA ALA A 143 1.92 -8.32 1.47
C ALA A 143 1.60 -9.39 2.50
N GLY A 144 0.36 -9.38 2.98
CA GLY A 144 -0.15 -10.39 3.91
C GLY A 144 -0.98 -11.47 3.24
N ASP A 145 -1.66 -11.15 2.14
CA ASP A 145 -2.52 -12.10 1.42
C ASP A 145 -2.59 -11.78 -0.08
N GLU A 146 -3.07 -12.75 -0.88
CA GLU A 146 -3.36 -12.59 -2.31
C GLU A 146 -4.73 -13.21 -2.61
N VAL A 147 -5.72 -12.36 -2.88
CA VAL A 147 -7.13 -12.76 -3.00
C VAL A 147 -7.80 -12.11 -4.21
N ASN A 148 -8.79 -12.79 -4.80
CA ASN A 148 -9.69 -12.19 -5.79
C ASN A 148 -11.00 -11.73 -5.12
N TYR A 149 -11.87 -11.05 -5.90
CA TYR A 149 -13.14 -10.54 -5.40
C TYR A 149 -14.02 -11.65 -4.81
N GLN A 150 -14.13 -12.81 -5.47
CA GLN A 150 -14.97 -13.92 -5.00
C GLN A 150 -14.48 -14.47 -3.66
N GLN A 151 -13.18 -14.64 -3.51
CA GLN A 151 -12.57 -15.07 -2.24
C GLN A 151 -12.85 -14.07 -1.10
N VAL A 152 -12.76 -12.77 -1.39
CA VAL A 152 -13.12 -11.72 -0.43
C VAL A 152 -14.60 -11.80 -0.05
N ASP A 153 -15.50 -11.93 -1.02
CA ASP A 153 -16.94 -12.06 -0.79
C ASP A 153 -17.28 -13.30 0.08
N ASP A 154 -16.63 -14.41 -0.19
CA ASP A 154 -16.81 -15.64 0.58
C ASP A 154 -16.27 -15.52 2.02
N ILE A 155 -15.12 -14.85 2.21
CA ILE A 155 -14.59 -14.53 3.53
C ILE A 155 -15.57 -13.62 4.32
N PHE A 156 -16.14 -12.60 3.66
CA PHE A 156 -17.15 -11.74 4.27
C PHE A 156 -18.38 -12.56 4.72
N LYS A 157 -18.93 -13.43 3.85
CA LYS A 157 -20.04 -14.30 4.20
C LYS A 157 -19.72 -15.21 5.40
N GLN A 158 -18.54 -15.82 5.38
CA GLN A 158 -18.11 -16.70 6.45
C GLN A 158 -17.92 -15.98 7.80
N LYS A 159 -17.29 -14.79 7.77
CA LYS A 159 -16.91 -14.08 8.97
C LYS A 159 -18.00 -13.14 9.50
N LEU A 160 -18.80 -12.54 8.62
CA LEU A 160 -19.78 -11.50 8.97
C LEU A 160 -21.23 -11.91 8.71
N GLY A 161 -21.48 -13.02 8.02
CA GLY A 161 -22.82 -13.49 7.67
C GLY A 161 -23.45 -12.80 6.44
N HIS A 162 -22.71 -11.93 5.77
CA HIS A 162 -23.14 -11.27 4.54
C HIS A 162 -21.97 -11.08 3.58
N GLY A 163 -22.23 -10.99 2.27
CA GLY A 163 -21.20 -10.77 1.27
C GLY A 163 -20.60 -9.37 1.30
N ALA A 164 -19.49 -9.21 0.61
CA ALA A 164 -18.87 -7.91 0.38
C ALA A 164 -19.76 -7.03 -0.50
N SER A 165 -20.25 -5.92 0.06
CA SER A 165 -21.19 -5.04 -0.65
C SER A 165 -20.48 -4.31 -1.80
N ALA A 166 -20.95 -4.53 -3.03
CA ALA A 166 -20.63 -3.71 -4.20
C ALA A 166 -21.84 -2.87 -4.61
N THR A 167 -21.63 -1.71 -5.21
CA THR A 167 -22.72 -0.84 -5.67
C THR A 167 -22.56 -0.45 -7.14
N TYR A 168 -23.66 -0.01 -7.73
CA TYR A 168 -23.69 0.72 -9.01
C TYR A 168 -23.99 2.17 -8.65
N GLY A 169 -23.09 3.11 -8.92
CA GLY A 169 -23.30 4.49 -8.50
C GLY A 169 -22.91 5.53 -9.53
N PHE A 170 -23.78 6.52 -9.79
CA PHE A 170 -23.46 7.74 -10.52
C PHE A 170 -22.70 8.70 -9.62
N LEU A 171 -21.65 9.30 -10.15
CA LEU A 171 -20.58 9.93 -9.39
C LEU A 171 -20.37 11.37 -9.87
N GLY A 172 -20.22 12.31 -8.92
CA GLY A 172 -19.91 13.71 -9.19
C GLY A 172 -18.47 13.94 -9.73
N GLN A 173 -18.17 15.16 -10.18
CA GLN A 173 -16.92 15.49 -10.89
C GLN A 173 -15.63 15.19 -10.08
N ASP A 174 -15.64 15.41 -8.78
CA ASP A 174 -14.49 15.10 -7.92
C ASP A 174 -14.23 13.59 -7.80
N LEU A 175 -15.30 12.82 -7.96
CA LEU A 175 -15.24 11.36 -7.96
C LEU A 175 -14.76 10.83 -9.32
N LEU A 176 -15.03 11.52 -10.43
CA LEU A 176 -14.55 11.16 -11.77
C LEU A 176 -13.03 11.19 -11.87
N TRP A 177 -12.36 12.10 -11.16
CA TRP A 177 -10.91 12.12 -11.09
C TRP A 177 -10.36 10.92 -10.30
N GLY A 178 -10.93 10.65 -9.13
CA GLY A 178 -10.61 9.44 -8.34
C GLY A 178 -10.92 8.14 -9.10
N LEU A 179 -11.95 8.14 -9.95
CA LEU A 179 -12.26 7.00 -10.82
C LEU A 179 -11.23 6.81 -11.94
N LYS A 180 -10.74 7.90 -12.55
CA LYS A 180 -9.70 7.80 -13.58
C LYS A 180 -8.43 7.18 -13.02
N GLU A 181 -8.01 7.60 -11.84
CA GLU A 181 -6.83 7.08 -11.20
C GLU A 181 -7.04 5.64 -10.68
N MET A 182 -8.22 5.36 -10.14
CA MET A 182 -8.62 4.00 -9.81
C MET A 182 -8.61 3.11 -11.06
N GLY A 183 -9.09 3.61 -12.20
CA GLY A 183 -9.06 2.89 -13.47
C GLY A 183 -7.62 2.56 -13.90
N LEU A 184 -6.70 3.52 -13.82
CA LEU A 184 -5.28 3.30 -14.12
C LEU A 184 -4.65 2.29 -13.15
N MET A 185 -4.97 2.37 -11.88
CA MET A 185 -4.50 1.43 -10.86
C MET A 185 -5.04 0.02 -11.10
N MET A 186 -6.33 -0.14 -11.41
CA MET A 186 -6.92 -1.44 -11.74
C MET A 186 -6.32 -2.02 -13.02
N ASP A 187 -6.08 -1.20 -14.04
CA ASP A 187 -5.41 -1.63 -15.27
C ASP A 187 -3.97 -2.10 -14.99
N TRP A 188 -3.26 -1.40 -14.13
CA TRP A 188 -1.92 -1.80 -13.71
C TRP A 188 -1.96 -3.13 -12.93
N PHE A 189 -2.88 -3.32 -11.98
CA PHE A 189 -3.07 -4.58 -11.27
C PHE A 189 -3.37 -5.74 -12.22
N LYS A 190 -4.11 -5.46 -13.29
CA LYS A 190 -4.45 -6.46 -14.30
C LYS A 190 -3.26 -6.88 -15.15
N LYS A 191 -2.37 -5.93 -15.52
CA LYS A 191 -1.28 -6.13 -16.48
C LYS A 191 0.04 -6.49 -15.81
N GLU A 192 0.42 -5.74 -14.78
CA GLU A 192 1.78 -5.78 -14.21
C GLU A 192 1.86 -6.55 -12.89
N ARG A 193 0.91 -6.33 -11.99
CA ARG A 193 0.80 -6.93 -10.66
C ARG A 193 1.95 -6.58 -9.70
N TYR A 194 1.69 -6.77 -8.42
CA TYR A 194 2.69 -6.82 -7.37
C TYR A 194 3.55 -8.09 -7.47
N GLY A 195 4.86 -7.99 -7.20
CA GLY A 195 5.81 -9.04 -7.56
C GLY A 195 6.42 -9.84 -6.42
N LEU A 196 6.00 -9.62 -5.16
CA LEU A 196 6.60 -10.31 -4.02
C LEU A 196 6.06 -11.72 -3.82
N ASP A 197 6.87 -12.56 -3.15
CA ASP A 197 6.55 -13.92 -2.73
C ASP A 197 6.06 -13.91 -1.27
N ILE A 198 4.73 -14.04 -1.06
CA ILE A 198 4.10 -14.04 0.27
C ILE A 198 4.55 -15.25 1.11
N PRO A 199 4.57 -16.50 0.62
CA PRO A 199 5.12 -17.63 1.36
C PRO A 199 6.51 -17.38 1.93
N LYS A 200 7.43 -16.81 1.12
CA LYS A 200 8.78 -16.47 1.57
C LYS A 200 8.77 -15.37 2.65
N LEU A 201 7.97 -14.32 2.46
CA LEU A 201 7.85 -13.27 3.46
C LEU A 201 7.27 -13.80 4.78
N ARG A 202 6.29 -14.72 4.72
CA ARG A 202 5.67 -15.34 5.88
C ARG A 202 6.62 -16.26 6.66
N GLN A 203 7.67 -16.80 6.03
CA GLN A 203 8.72 -17.55 6.73
C GLN A 203 9.52 -16.66 7.68
N THR A 204 9.75 -15.40 7.29
CA THR A 204 10.47 -14.40 8.11
C THR A 204 9.54 -13.62 9.05
N ASP A 205 8.26 -13.55 8.72
CA ASP A 205 7.23 -12.90 9.54
C ASP A 205 5.93 -13.75 9.60
N PRO A 206 5.88 -14.77 10.48
CA PRO A 206 4.69 -15.63 10.63
C PRO A 206 3.45 -14.90 11.15
N GLU A 207 3.60 -13.71 11.70
CA GLU A 207 2.50 -12.91 12.26
C GLU A 207 1.75 -12.08 11.19
N LEU A 208 2.20 -12.10 9.92
CA LEU A 208 1.50 -11.43 8.84
C LEU A 208 0.04 -11.84 8.77
N LEU A 209 -0.83 -10.84 8.78
CA LEU A 209 -2.28 -11.05 8.69
C LEU A 209 -2.66 -11.46 7.26
N ASP A 210 -3.39 -12.56 7.14
CA ASP A 210 -4.20 -12.85 5.97
C ASP A 210 -5.49 -12.00 6.01
N PHE A 211 -6.20 -11.94 4.88
CA PHE A 211 -7.41 -11.13 4.76
C PHE A 211 -8.50 -11.53 5.79
N ALA A 212 -8.65 -12.83 6.02
CA ALA A 212 -9.66 -13.33 6.97
C ALA A 212 -9.34 -12.92 8.41
N LYS A 213 -8.09 -13.03 8.84
CA LYS A 213 -7.65 -12.59 10.18
C LYS A 213 -7.73 -11.08 10.34
N TRP A 214 -7.33 -10.32 9.30
CA TRP A 214 -7.48 -8.88 9.32
C TRP A 214 -8.96 -8.48 9.44
N LEU A 215 -9.86 -9.06 8.63
CA LEU A 215 -11.29 -8.76 8.66
C LEU A 215 -11.90 -8.99 10.05
N GLU A 216 -11.51 -10.07 10.69
CA GLU A 216 -12.04 -10.48 12.00
C GLU A 216 -11.48 -9.67 13.17
N LYS A 217 -10.17 -9.30 13.13
CA LYS A 217 -9.46 -8.75 14.28
C LYS A 217 -9.20 -7.25 14.21
N LYS A 218 -9.10 -6.68 13.00
CA LYS A 218 -8.59 -5.32 12.78
C LYS A 218 -9.52 -4.43 12.00
N SER A 219 -10.43 -5.00 11.20
CA SER A 219 -11.33 -4.21 10.37
C SER A 219 -12.38 -3.46 11.19
N ARG A 220 -12.88 -2.34 10.65
CA ARG A 220 -14.02 -1.63 11.22
C ARG A 220 -15.34 -2.40 11.13
N PHE A 221 -15.39 -3.49 10.37
CA PHE A 221 -16.53 -4.39 10.33
C PHE A 221 -16.61 -5.25 11.59
N ALA A 222 -15.48 -5.62 12.20
CA ALA A 222 -15.43 -6.40 13.44
C ALA A 222 -16.05 -5.62 14.63
N ASN A 223 -15.76 -4.31 14.72
CA ASN A 223 -16.21 -3.46 15.83
C ASN A 223 -17.71 -3.20 15.83
N LYS A 224 -18.42 -3.37 14.70
CA LYS A 224 -19.88 -3.24 14.64
C LYS A 224 -20.66 -4.44 15.21
N ARG A 225 -19.99 -5.54 15.56
CA ARG A 225 -20.61 -6.70 16.22
C ARG A 225 -20.82 -6.49 17.73
N VAL A 226 -20.16 -5.50 18.34
CA VAL A 226 -20.23 -5.28 19.79
C VAL A 226 -21.43 -4.40 20.16
N ASP A 227 -22.00 -3.67 19.19
CA ASP A 227 -23.10 -2.70 19.40
C ASP A 227 -24.46 -3.19 18.86
N ALA A 228 -24.59 -4.44 18.46
CA ALA A 228 -25.82 -5.09 17.99
C ALA A 228 -26.25 -6.24 18.91
#